data_1760e4a1e2b8feb4a14fcb112706a7eb
#
_entry.id   1760e4a1e2b8feb4a14fcb112706a7eb
#
_cell.length_a   1.000
_cell.length_b   1.000
_cell.length_c   1.000
_cell.angle_alpha   90.00
_cell.angle_beta   90.00
_cell.angle_gamma   90.00
#
_symmetry.space_group_name_H-M   'P 1'
#
loop_
_entity.id
_entity.type
_entity.pdbx_description
1 polymer ?
#
loop_
_entity_poly.entity_id
_entity_poly.type
_entity_poly.pdbx_seq_one_letter_code
_entity_poly.pdbx_strand_id
1 'polypeptide(L)'
;MKQIGLISPNFSEDTLVDVYKILPEGIHVEGRNLDVARYIDSEFHRVEQTFADVVRELTRQPLDFLMITGELFLSYKGPGSDRQILASVSEITSVPASTVLTAVVQACRALNMRRVVMASPFPEDQDLRLSRFLAHDEIEVVAHRCLGYNNSKVIWELSPETGYELVSSLLSENPGVDGVYMPCNKWRITSVIERMEKDFGKPVVTNTQAWVLEALRGMGMAQPIPGFGRLLQ
;
A
#
# COMPACT_ATOMS: atom_id res chain seq x y z
N MET A 1 12.61 -21.48 3.91
CA MET A 1 11.47 -20.75 3.30
C MET A 1 11.10 -19.66 4.26
N LYS A 2 10.98 -18.42 3.81
CA LYS A 2 10.59 -17.26 4.63
C LYS A 2 9.09 -17.05 4.58
N GLN A 3 8.49 -16.55 5.67
CA GLN A 3 7.05 -16.40 5.77
C GLN A 3 6.66 -14.99 6.19
N ILE A 4 5.84 -14.34 5.36
CA ILE A 4 5.24 -13.05 5.64
C ILE A 4 3.80 -13.27 6.06
N GLY A 5 3.41 -12.80 7.25
CA GLY A 5 2.02 -12.64 7.63
C GLY A 5 1.46 -11.36 7.01
N LEU A 6 0.30 -11.43 6.36
CA LEU A 6 -0.36 -10.29 5.74
C LEU A 6 -1.75 -10.11 6.33
N ILE A 7 -2.01 -9.01 7.02
CA ILE A 7 -3.36 -8.61 7.44
C ILE A 7 -3.88 -7.55 6.46
N SER A 8 -5.05 -7.80 5.87
CA SER A 8 -5.65 -6.91 4.87
C SER A 8 -7.15 -6.77 5.10
N PRO A 9 -7.74 -5.57 4.86
CA PRO A 9 -9.18 -5.34 4.94
C PRO A 9 -10.01 -6.29 4.08
N ASN A 10 -9.49 -6.72 2.94
CA ASN A 10 -10.15 -7.56 1.96
C ASN A 10 -9.16 -8.57 1.36
N PHE A 11 -8.51 -9.36 2.22
CA PHE A 11 -7.59 -10.39 1.75
C PHE A 11 -8.33 -11.46 0.93
N SER A 12 -7.74 -11.84 -0.18
CA SER A 12 -8.07 -13.01 -0.98
C SER A 12 -6.79 -13.43 -1.71
N GLU A 13 -6.69 -14.65 -2.18
CA GLU A 13 -5.51 -15.13 -2.93
C GLU A 13 -5.19 -14.25 -4.15
N ASP A 14 -6.23 -13.68 -4.78
CA ASP A 14 -6.07 -12.72 -5.87
C ASP A 14 -5.22 -11.51 -5.46
N THR A 15 -5.26 -11.08 -4.20
CA THR A 15 -4.43 -9.97 -3.69
C THR A 15 -2.94 -10.23 -3.90
N LEU A 16 -2.53 -11.49 -3.96
CA LEU A 16 -1.14 -11.91 -4.07
C LEU A 16 -0.65 -12.05 -5.50
N VAL A 17 -1.51 -11.93 -6.52
CA VAL A 17 -1.13 -12.11 -7.93
C VAL A 17 0.00 -11.16 -8.33
N ASP A 18 -0.11 -9.86 -8.03
CA ASP A 18 0.95 -8.90 -8.32
C ASP A 18 2.11 -8.98 -7.32
N VAL A 19 1.82 -9.40 -6.09
CA VAL A 19 2.83 -9.60 -5.04
C VAL A 19 3.82 -10.69 -5.43
N TYR A 20 3.34 -11.85 -5.86
CA TYR A 20 4.22 -12.96 -6.27
C TYR A 20 4.98 -12.74 -7.58
N LYS A 21 4.62 -11.72 -8.36
CA LYS A 21 5.46 -11.27 -9.48
C LYS A 21 6.72 -10.55 -9.00
N ILE A 22 6.64 -9.91 -7.84
CA ILE A 22 7.73 -9.10 -7.26
C ILE A 22 8.54 -9.92 -6.25
N LEU A 23 7.89 -10.75 -5.43
CA LEU A 23 8.58 -11.50 -4.38
C LEU A 23 9.59 -12.51 -4.96
N PRO A 24 10.82 -12.56 -4.42
CA PRO A 24 11.77 -13.62 -4.73
C PRO A 24 11.22 -15.02 -4.39
N GLU A 25 11.73 -16.03 -5.07
CA GLU A 25 11.42 -17.43 -4.75
C GLU A 25 11.74 -17.78 -3.29
N GLY A 26 10.97 -18.69 -2.72
CA GLY A 26 11.17 -19.17 -1.34
C GLY A 26 10.53 -18.29 -0.27
N ILE A 27 9.75 -17.26 -0.64
CA ILE A 27 8.95 -16.47 0.28
C ILE A 27 7.46 -16.85 0.12
N HIS A 28 6.82 -17.17 1.23
CA HIS A 28 5.38 -17.44 1.29
C HIS A 28 4.65 -16.31 2.01
N VAL A 29 3.42 -16.03 1.59
CA VAL A 29 2.54 -15.02 2.23
C VAL A 29 1.32 -15.73 2.79
N GLU A 30 1.16 -15.68 4.10
CA GLU A 30 -0.03 -16.17 4.82
C GLU A 30 -0.94 -14.99 5.16
N GLY A 31 -2.13 -14.96 4.59
CA GLY A 31 -3.03 -13.81 4.71
C GLY A 31 -4.15 -14.01 5.73
N ARG A 32 -4.61 -12.90 6.33
CA ARG A 32 -5.85 -12.82 7.11
C ARG A 32 -6.70 -11.65 6.64
N ASN A 33 -8.00 -11.91 6.56
CA ASN A 33 -9.00 -10.95 6.13
C ASN A 33 -9.64 -10.26 7.35
N LEU A 34 -9.83 -8.94 7.26
CA LEU A 34 -10.57 -8.17 8.24
C LEU A 34 -12.06 -8.00 7.87
N ASP A 35 -12.47 -8.49 6.70
CA ASP A 35 -13.84 -8.50 6.21
C ASP A 35 -14.50 -7.11 6.16
N VAL A 36 -13.79 -6.12 5.64
CA VAL A 36 -14.32 -4.77 5.41
C VAL A 36 -15.24 -4.77 4.18
N ALA A 37 -16.53 -4.61 4.40
CA ALA A 37 -17.52 -4.65 3.30
C ALA A 37 -17.51 -3.37 2.45
N ARG A 38 -17.31 -2.20 3.07
CA ARG A 38 -17.23 -0.88 2.43
C ARG A 38 -16.21 0.00 3.12
N TYR A 39 -15.63 0.94 2.38
CA TYR A 39 -14.64 1.89 2.91
C TYR A 39 -15.31 3.07 3.63
N ILE A 40 -15.87 2.79 4.80
CA ILE A 40 -16.55 3.75 5.68
C ILE A 40 -16.09 3.57 7.12
N ASP A 41 -16.13 4.64 7.91
CA ASP A 41 -15.60 4.67 9.27
C ASP A 41 -16.24 3.65 10.23
N SER A 42 -17.54 3.36 10.08
CA SER A 42 -18.21 2.36 10.92
C SER A 42 -17.65 0.94 10.69
N GLU A 43 -17.28 0.59 9.46
CA GLU A 43 -16.61 -0.68 9.14
C GLU A 43 -15.20 -0.71 9.73
N PHE A 44 -14.44 0.37 9.61
CA PHE A 44 -13.10 0.47 10.18
C PHE A 44 -13.12 0.38 11.71
N HIS A 45 -14.09 1.02 12.34
CA HIS A 45 -14.27 0.92 13.79
C HIS A 45 -14.64 -0.50 14.26
N ARG A 46 -15.51 -1.18 13.52
CA ARG A 46 -15.83 -2.59 13.78
C ARG A 46 -14.60 -3.50 13.71
N VAL A 47 -13.82 -3.33 12.66
CA VAL A 47 -12.59 -4.11 12.42
C VAL A 47 -11.55 -3.87 13.50
N GLU A 48 -11.40 -2.65 13.96
CA GLU A 48 -10.45 -2.32 15.03
C GLU A 48 -10.70 -3.12 16.31
N GLN A 49 -11.96 -3.40 16.62
CA GLN A 49 -12.32 -4.18 17.82
C GLN A 49 -11.84 -5.63 17.75
N THR A 50 -11.71 -6.20 16.57
CA THR A 50 -11.29 -7.59 16.36
C THR A 50 -9.83 -7.72 15.88
N PHE A 51 -9.19 -6.61 15.56
CA PHE A 51 -7.84 -6.58 14.96
C PHE A 51 -6.79 -7.31 15.81
N ALA A 52 -6.81 -7.10 17.13
CA ALA A 52 -5.87 -7.75 18.05
C ALA A 52 -6.00 -9.28 18.04
N ASP A 53 -7.21 -9.80 17.88
CA ASP A 53 -7.43 -11.25 17.81
C ASP A 53 -6.91 -11.84 16.50
N VAL A 54 -7.08 -11.12 15.39
CA VAL A 54 -6.50 -11.50 14.09
C VAL A 54 -4.98 -11.52 14.15
N VAL A 55 -4.35 -10.54 14.80
CA VAL A 55 -2.89 -10.53 15.03
C VAL A 55 -2.47 -11.76 15.85
N ARG A 56 -3.14 -12.02 16.98
CA ARG A 56 -2.83 -13.19 17.83
C ARG A 56 -2.98 -14.52 17.09
N GLU A 57 -4.02 -14.66 16.28
CA GLU A 57 -4.26 -15.87 15.49
C GLU A 57 -3.14 -16.08 14.47
N LEU A 58 -2.84 -15.07 13.67
CA LEU A 58 -1.84 -15.17 12.60
C LEU A 58 -0.43 -15.42 13.17
N THR A 59 -0.08 -14.79 14.30
CA THR A 59 1.26 -14.90 14.90
C THR A 59 1.45 -16.18 15.77
N ARG A 60 0.45 -17.07 15.83
CA ARG A 60 0.66 -18.46 16.34
C ARG A 60 1.53 -19.29 15.40
N GLN A 61 1.60 -18.91 14.14
CA GLN A 61 2.48 -19.52 13.16
C GLN A 61 3.85 -18.83 13.17
N PRO A 62 4.93 -19.53 12.82
CA PRO A 62 6.23 -18.89 12.69
C PRO A 62 6.23 -17.93 11.51
N LEU A 63 6.39 -16.64 11.78
CA LEU A 63 6.49 -15.58 10.79
C LEU A 63 7.86 -14.90 10.88
N ASP A 64 8.42 -14.54 9.74
CA ASP A 64 9.63 -13.72 9.67
C ASP A 64 9.31 -12.22 9.64
N PHE A 65 8.12 -11.86 9.16
CA PHE A 65 7.63 -10.49 9.09
C PHE A 65 6.11 -10.43 9.12
N LEU A 66 5.53 -9.37 9.70
CA LEU A 66 4.11 -9.09 9.69
C LEU A 66 3.83 -7.76 8.96
N MET A 67 3.05 -7.80 7.89
CA MET A 67 2.61 -6.63 7.14
C MET A 67 1.13 -6.36 7.37
N ILE A 68 0.79 -5.14 7.73
CA ILE A 68 -0.59 -4.66 7.84
C ILE A 68 -0.88 -3.74 6.66
N THR A 69 -1.83 -4.13 5.82
CA THR A 69 -2.27 -3.34 4.67
C THR A 69 -3.66 -2.75 4.89
N GLY A 70 -4.11 -1.92 3.95
CA GLY A 70 -5.38 -1.21 4.04
C GLY A 70 -5.19 0.22 4.50
N GLU A 71 -4.64 1.04 3.61
CA GLU A 71 -4.33 2.45 3.84
C GLU A 71 -5.51 3.26 4.37
N LEU A 72 -6.74 2.93 3.91
CA LEU A 72 -7.93 3.62 4.38
C LEU A 72 -8.26 3.27 5.84
N PHE A 73 -8.11 2.00 6.23
CA PHE A 73 -8.23 1.57 7.63
C PHE A 73 -7.11 2.17 8.49
N LEU A 74 -5.89 2.18 7.98
CA LEU A 74 -4.73 2.70 8.71
C LEU A 74 -4.79 4.22 8.93
N SER A 75 -5.45 4.97 8.05
CA SER A 75 -5.53 6.43 8.10
C SER A 75 -6.84 7.00 8.65
N TYR A 76 -7.85 6.17 8.92
CA TYR A 76 -9.19 6.67 9.24
C TYR A 76 -9.28 7.51 10.53
N LYS A 77 -8.38 7.30 11.47
CA LYS A 77 -8.24 8.13 12.70
C LYS A 77 -7.29 9.33 12.52
N GLY A 78 -6.76 9.53 11.33
CA GLY A 78 -5.85 10.63 11.02
C GLY A 78 -4.36 10.28 11.17
N PRO A 79 -3.49 11.29 11.08
CA PRO A 79 -2.05 11.12 11.12
C PRO A 79 -1.55 10.42 12.37
N GLY A 80 -0.63 9.47 12.20
CA GLY A 80 -0.03 8.69 13.29
C GLY A 80 -0.84 7.49 13.76
N SER A 81 -2.04 7.24 13.22
CA SER A 81 -2.85 6.06 13.56
C SER A 81 -2.18 4.73 13.18
N ASP A 82 -1.41 4.69 12.12
CA ASP A 82 -0.58 3.54 11.73
C ASP A 82 0.46 3.19 12.81
N ARG A 83 1.08 4.19 13.43
CA ARG A 83 2.06 4.00 14.53
C ARG A 83 1.38 3.46 15.79
N GLN A 84 0.15 3.90 16.08
CA GLN A 84 -0.64 3.37 17.20
C GLN A 84 -0.99 1.88 16.96
N ILE A 85 -1.35 1.51 15.74
CA ILE A 85 -1.58 0.12 15.35
C ILE A 85 -0.30 -0.70 15.53
N LEU A 86 0.86 -0.22 15.07
CA LEU A 86 2.13 -0.92 15.27
C LEU A 86 2.49 -1.07 16.75
N ALA A 87 2.24 -0.05 17.57
CA ALA A 87 2.45 -0.14 19.02
C ALA A 87 1.58 -1.25 19.63
N SER A 88 0.29 -1.34 19.27
CA SER A 88 -0.59 -2.41 19.76
C SER A 88 -0.17 -3.80 19.26
N VAL A 89 0.38 -3.91 18.07
CA VAL A 89 0.94 -5.17 17.54
C VAL A 89 2.16 -5.60 18.34
N SER A 90 3.05 -4.67 18.71
CA SER A 90 4.25 -4.97 19.50
C SER A 90 3.96 -5.47 20.91
N GLU A 91 2.78 -5.17 21.46
CA GLU A 91 2.30 -5.72 22.73
C GLU A 91 1.84 -7.18 22.61
N ILE A 92 1.52 -7.63 21.39
CA ILE A 92 1.00 -8.99 21.12
C ILE A 92 2.10 -9.94 20.67
N THR A 93 3.04 -9.46 19.86
CA THR A 93 4.05 -10.31 19.23
C THR A 93 5.40 -9.60 19.12
N SER A 94 6.49 -10.38 19.13
CA SER A 94 7.84 -9.91 18.83
C SER A 94 8.21 -10.04 17.34
N VAL A 95 7.30 -10.50 16.48
CA VAL A 95 7.53 -10.57 15.04
C VAL A 95 7.73 -9.15 14.50
N PRO A 96 8.80 -8.86 13.74
CA PRO A 96 8.98 -7.56 13.10
C PRO A 96 7.76 -7.22 12.24
N ALA A 97 7.22 -6.01 12.42
CA ALA A 97 5.99 -5.61 11.75
C ALA A 97 6.11 -4.20 11.14
N SER A 98 5.37 -3.98 10.05
CA SER A 98 5.20 -2.64 9.45
C SER A 98 3.79 -2.47 8.88
N THR A 99 3.44 -1.25 8.51
CA THR A 99 2.19 -0.95 7.79
C THR A 99 2.49 -0.52 6.36
N VAL A 100 1.49 -0.67 5.48
CA VAL A 100 1.63 -0.17 4.11
C VAL A 100 1.84 1.34 4.06
N LEU A 101 1.27 2.11 4.99
CA LEU A 101 1.47 3.56 5.03
C LEU A 101 2.89 3.94 5.46
N THR A 102 3.45 3.27 6.47
CA THR A 102 4.87 3.39 6.83
C THR A 102 5.76 3.06 5.62
N ALA A 103 5.46 1.98 4.92
CA ALA A 103 6.21 1.55 3.75
C ALA A 103 6.15 2.59 2.59
N VAL A 104 4.96 3.15 2.33
CA VAL A 104 4.77 4.19 1.30
C VAL A 104 5.55 5.47 1.65
N VAL A 105 5.50 5.91 2.90
CA VAL A 105 6.29 7.08 3.37
C VAL A 105 7.79 6.83 3.18
N GLN A 106 8.27 5.65 3.53
CA GLN A 106 9.68 5.28 3.35
C GLN A 106 10.07 5.18 1.87
N ALA A 107 9.19 4.64 1.02
CA ALA A 107 9.39 4.56 -0.42
C ALA A 107 9.49 5.95 -1.06
N CYS A 108 8.58 6.86 -0.72
CA CYS A 108 8.62 8.25 -1.19
C CYS A 108 9.91 8.95 -0.76
N ARG A 109 10.34 8.78 0.48
CA ARG A 109 11.60 9.34 1.00
C ARG A 109 12.83 8.78 0.26
N ALA A 110 12.86 7.48 0.02
CA ALA A 110 13.96 6.83 -0.71
C ALA A 110 14.12 7.36 -2.15
N LEU A 111 13.02 7.76 -2.77
CA LEU A 111 12.98 8.34 -4.11
C LEU A 111 13.00 9.88 -4.12
N ASN A 112 13.18 10.53 -2.97
CA ASN A 112 13.13 11.99 -2.79
C ASN A 112 11.81 12.63 -3.28
N MET A 113 10.70 11.92 -3.13
CA MET A 113 9.37 12.38 -3.51
C MET A 113 8.72 13.12 -2.35
N ARG A 114 8.73 14.45 -2.39
CA ARG A 114 8.06 15.32 -1.41
C ARG A 114 6.76 15.92 -1.95
N ARG A 115 6.66 16.13 -3.24
CA ARG A 115 5.49 16.67 -3.92
C ARG A 115 5.04 15.67 -4.97
N VAL A 116 3.88 15.06 -4.74
CA VAL A 116 3.38 13.97 -5.57
C VAL A 116 2.00 14.29 -6.14
N VAL A 117 1.66 13.68 -7.26
CA VAL A 117 0.25 13.51 -7.66
C VAL A 117 -0.22 12.14 -7.21
N MET A 118 -1.51 12.01 -6.90
CA MET A 118 -2.12 10.75 -6.48
C MET A 118 -3.23 10.32 -7.45
N ALA A 119 -3.05 9.14 -8.04
CA ALA A 119 -4.07 8.49 -8.86
C ALA A 119 -4.69 7.33 -8.08
N SER A 120 -5.97 7.41 -7.76
CA SER A 120 -6.62 6.56 -6.77
C SER A 120 -7.93 5.94 -7.30
N PRO A 121 -8.25 4.70 -6.94
CA PRO A 121 -9.55 4.12 -7.23
C PRO A 121 -10.65 4.52 -6.21
N PHE A 122 -10.30 5.16 -5.09
CA PHE A 122 -11.16 5.42 -3.94
C PHE A 122 -12.11 6.60 -4.14
N PRO A 123 -13.09 6.80 -3.22
CA PRO A 123 -13.86 8.03 -3.13
C PRO A 123 -13.02 9.24 -2.72
N GLU A 124 -13.43 10.43 -3.11
CA GLU A 124 -12.69 11.67 -2.90
C GLU A 124 -12.44 11.99 -1.41
N ASP A 125 -13.39 11.72 -0.54
CA ASP A 125 -13.24 11.93 0.91
C ASP A 125 -12.12 11.06 1.51
N GLN A 126 -11.92 9.86 0.97
CA GLN A 126 -10.84 8.96 1.37
C GLN A 126 -9.48 9.46 0.83
N ASP A 127 -9.43 9.95 -0.40
CA ASP A 127 -8.22 10.57 -0.96
C ASP A 127 -7.78 11.80 -0.17
N LEU A 128 -8.72 12.66 0.22
CA LEU A 128 -8.43 13.83 1.06
C LEU A 128 -7.90 13.42 2.44
N ARG A 129 -8.41 12.34 3.01
CA ARG A 129 -7.91 11.78 4.27
C ARG A 129 -6.48 11.27 4.13
N LEU A 130 -6.23 10.50 3.07
CA LEU A 130 -4.92 9.95 2.77
C LEU A 130 -3.89 11.05 2.48
N SER A 131 -4.29 12.10 1.78
CA SER A 131 -3.46 13.29 1.53
C SER A 131 -3.05 13.98 2.82
N ARG A 132 -3.97 14.16 3.78
CA ARG A 132 -3.64 14.73 5.10
C ARG A 132 -2.70 13.83 5.89
N PHE A 133 -2.87 12.51 5.78
CA PHE A 133 -1.97 11.55 6.42
C PHE A 133 -0.54 11.69 5.88
N LEU A 134 -0.38 11.71 4.56
CA LEU A 134 0.93 11.85 3.92
C LEU A 134 1.59 13.21 4.20
N ALA A 135 0.81 14.28 4.25
CA ALA A 135 1.29 15.63 4.56
C ALA A 135 1.94 15.71 5.96
N HIS A 136 1.46 14.91 6.93
CA HIS A 136 2.08 14.83 8.26
C HIS A 136 3.51 14.29 8.22
N ASP A 137 3.82 13.46 7.24
CA ASP A 137 5.14 12.89 7.00
C ASP A 137 5.92 13.63 5.89
N GLU A 138 5.56 14.91 5.64
CA GLU A 138 6.20 15.83 4.69
C GLU A 138 6.08 15.42 3.21
N ILE A 139 5.02 14.67 2.86
CA ILE A 139 4.69 14.31 1.49
C ILE A 139 3.41 15.04 1.09
N GLU A 140 3.55 16.09 0.28
CA GLU A 140 2.44 16.89 -0.22
C GLU A 140 1.79 16.20 -1.43
N VAL A 141 0.50 15.90 -1.35
CA VAL A 141 -0.31 15.52 -2.51
C VAL A 141 -0.80 16.81 -3.18
N VAL A 142 -0.11 17.23 -4.24
CA VAL A 142 -0.35 18.49 -4.97
C VAL A 142 -1.68 18.46 -5.72
N ALA A 143 -1.99 17.31 -6.31
CA ALA A 143 -3.25 17.05 -7.00
C ALA A 143 -3.59 15.57 -6.93
N HIS A 144 -4.88 15.25 -6.96
CA HIS A 144 -5.34 13.86 -7.04
C HIS A 144 -6.47 13.71 -8.05
N ARG A 145 -6.63 12.48 -8.53
CA ARG A 145 -7.82 12.01 -9.28
C ARG A 145 -8.25 10.67 -8.73
N CYS A 146 -9.53 10.60 -8.44
CA CYS A 146 -10.16 9.42 -7.88
C CYS A 146 -11.24 8.86 -8.81
N LEU A 147 -11.45 7.52 -8.75
CA LEU A 147 -12.48 6.84 -9.53
C LEU A 147 -13.80 6.66 -8.75
N GLY A 148 -13.82 6.94 -7.46
CA GLY A 148 -15.01 6.91 -6.62
C GLY A 148 -15.50 5.53 -6.18
N TYR A 149 -14.68 4.49 -6.30
CA TYR A 149 -15.09 3.13 -5.90
C TYR A 149 -14.89 2.88 -4.40
N ASN A 150 -15.92 2.40 -3.74
CA ASN A 150 -15.91 2.14 -2.30
C ASN A 150 -15.91 0.64 -1.92
N ASN A 151 -15.63 -0.24 -2.87
CA ASN A 151 -15.46 -1.67 -2.61
C ASN A 151 -14.36 -2.30 -3.46
N SER A 152 -13.74 -3.34 -2.93
CA SER A 152 -12.56 -3.99 -3.52
C SER A 152 -12.86 -4.80 -4.79
N LYS A 153 -14.09 -5.31 -4.97
CA LYS A 153 -14.43 -6.17 -6.11
C LYS A 153 -14.38 -5.39 -7.43
N VAL A 154 -14.97 -4.19 -7.45
CA VAL A 154 -14.93 -3.32 -8.63
C VAL A 154 -13.52 -2.88 -8.95
N ILE A 155 -12.73 -2.53 -7.91
CA ILE A 155 -11.33 -2.10 -8.10
C ILE A 155 -10.49 -3.23 -8.71
N TRP A 156 -10.74 -4.47 -8.33
CA TRP A 156 -10.04 -5.63 -8.89
C TRP A 156 -10.23 -5.78 -10.41
N GLU A 157 -11.38 -5.38 -10.93
CA GLU A 157 -11.73 -5.45 -12.35
C GLU A 157 -11.14 -4.32 -13.19
N LEU A 158 -10.57 -3.28 -12.54
CA LEU A 158 -9.98 -2.15 -13.26
C LEU A 158 -8.76 -2.58 -14.07
N SER A 159 -8.73 -2.10 -15.31
CA SER A 159 -7.57 -2.27 -16.18
C SER A 159 -6.35 -1.50 -15.65
N PRO A 160 -5.13 -2.04 -15.81
CA PRO A 160 -3.91 -1.27 -15.58
C PRO A 160 -3.83 0.02 -16.43
N GLU A 161 -4.40 0.00 -17.64
CA GLU A 161 -4.45 1.16 -18.53
C GLU A 161 -5.24 2.32 -17.94
N THR A 162 -6.31 2.05 -17.17
CA THR A 162 -7.02 3.11 -16.45
C THR A 162 -6.10 3.89 -15.51
N GLY A 163 -5.18 3.19 -14.84
CA GLY A 163 -4.16 3.83 -14.00
C GLY A 163 -3.18 4.67 -14.81
N TYR A 164 -2.72 4.14 -15.93
CA TYR A 164 -1.82 4.85 -16.84
C TYR A 164 -2.46 6.16 -17.35
N GLU A 165 -3.71 6.13 -17.79
CA GLU A 165 -4.44 7.30 -18.31
C GLU A 165 -4.64 8.37 -17.22
N LEU A 166 -4.99 7.98 -16.00
CA LEU A 166 -5.11 8.90 -14.87
C LEU A 166 -3.79 9.58 -14.56
N VAL A 167 -2.70 8.82 -14.49
CA VAL A 167 -1.35 9.33 -14.24
C VAL A 167 -0.91 10.28 -15.36
N SER A 168 -1.13 9.91 -16.62
CA SER A 168 -0.82 10.75 -17.78
C SER A 168 -1.48 12.13 -17.69
N SER A 169 -2.78 12.15 -17.39
CA SER A 169 -3.54 13.38 -17.24
C SER A 169 -3.03 14.23 -16.06
N LEU A 170 -2.84 13.62 -14.89
CA LEU A 170 -2.34 14.31 -13.70
C LEU A 170 -0.97 14.95 -13.92
N LEU A 171 -0.04 14.22 -14.55
CA LEU A 171 1.31 14.72 -14.78
C LEU A 171 1.35 15.81 -15.85
N SER A 172 0.48 15.76 -16.86
CA SER A 172 0.37 16.83 -17.86
C SER A 172 -0.05 18.17 -17.26
N GLU A 173 -0.90 18.14 -16.25
CA GLU A 173 -1.38 19.33 -15.53
C GLU A 173 -0.43 19.76 -14.39
N ASN A 174 0.41 18.84 -13.89
CA ASN A 174 1.29 19.06 -12.75
C ASN A 174 2.75 18.66 -13.04
N PRO A 175 3.43 19.27 -14.02
CA PRO A 175 4.77 18.81 -14.46
C PRO A 175 5.86 19.01 -13.40
N GLY A 176 5.64 19.88 -12.40
CA GLY A 176 6.60 20.22 -11.35
C GLY A 176 6.61 19.30 -10.13
N VAL A 177 5.90 18.15 -10.14
CA VAL A 177 5.91 17.21 -9.04
C VAL A 177 7.12 16.28 -9.10
N ASP A 178 7.46 15.66 -7.96
CA ASP A 178 8.59 14.76 -7.85
C ASP A 178 8.25 13.35 -8.35
N GLY A 179 6.99 12.93 -8.24
CA GLY A 179 6.56 11.60 -8.64
C GLY A 179 5.07 11.36 -8.46
N VAL A 180 4.69 10.09 -8.56
CA VAL A 180 3.30 9.62 -8.53
C VAL A 180 3.13 8.63 -7.38
N TYR A 181 2.04 8.77 -6.63
CA TYR A 181 1.58 7.75 -5.68
C TYR A 181 0.28 7.13 -6.19
N MET A 182 0.23 5.79 -6.21
CA MET A 182 -0.96 5.03 -6.58
C MET A 182 -1.33 4.08 -5.44
N PRO A 183 -2.31 4.44 -4.59
CA PRO A 183 -2.79 3.58 -3.51
C PRO A 183 -3.56 2.37 -4.04
N CYS A 184 -3.84 1.42 -3.15
CA CYS A 184 -4.63 0.22 -3.33
C CYS A 184 -3.88 -1.02 -3.85
N ASN A 185 -3.77 -2.03 -2.97
CA ASN A 185 -3.19 -3.33 -3.33
C ASN A 185 -4.11 -4.17 -4.26
N LYS A 186 -5.40 -3.82 -4.37
CA LYS A 186 -6.34 -4.51 -5.24
C LYS A 186 -6.32 -4.02 -6.68
N TRP A 187 -5.76 -2.85 -6.93
CA TRP A 187 -5.59 -2.36 -8.29
C TRP A 187 -4.32 -2.95 -8.91
N ARG A 188 -4.48 -3.81 -9.89
CA ARG A 188 -3.38 -4.56 -10.52
C ARG A 188 -2.63 -3.70 -11.54
N ILE A 189 -1.81 -2.79 -11.07
CA ILE A 189 -1.09 -1.80 -11.89
C ILE A 189 0.41 -2.04 -12.03
N THR A 190 0.94 -3.11 -11.45
CA THR A 190 2.38 -3.39 -11.47
C THR A 190 2.94 -3.53 -12.88
N SER A 191 2.16 -4.03 -13.82
CA SER A 191 2.57 -4.23 -15.22
C SER A 191 2.79 -2.95 -16.03
N VAL A 192 2.29 -1.80 -15.56
CA VAL A 192 2.42 -0.51 -16.27
C VAL A 192 3.38 0.46 -15.61
N ILE A 193 3.96 0.12 -14.46
CA ILE A 193 4.83 1.01 -13.68
C ILE A 193 6.07 1.44 -14.49
N GLU A 194 6.83 0.48 -15.03
CA GLU A 194 8.02 0.80 -15.82
C GLU A 194 7.70 1.68 -17.03
N ARG A 195 6.58 1.38 -17.70
CA ARG A 195 6.12 2.18 -18.84
C ARG A 195 5.80 3.61 -18.40
N MET A 196 5.05 3.79 -17.30
CA MET A 196 4.76 5.12 -16.75
C MET A 196 6.04 5.89 -16.42
N GLU A 197 6.98 5.25 -15.72
CA GLU A 197 8.24 5.89 -15.34
C GLU A 197 9.12 6.26 -16.55
N LYS A 198 9.12 5.42 -17.58
CA LYS A 198 9.82 5.68 -18.83
C LYS A 198 9.19 6.82 -19.61
N ASP A 199 7.87 6.81 -19.78
CA ASP A 199 7.16 7.75 -20.62
C ASP A 199 7.07 9.15 -19.98
N PHE A 200 6.93 9.22 -18.65
CA PHE A 200 6.78 10.47 -17.92
C PHE A 200 8.05 10.96 -17.20
N GLY A 201 9.08 10.14 -17.11
CA GLY A 201 10.34 10.49 -16.45
C GLY A 201 10.24 10.64 -14.91
N LYS A 202 9.11 10.30 -14.31
CA LYS A 202 8.83 10.43 -12.87
C LYS A 202 8.74 9.07 -12.19
N PRO A 203 9.26 8.92 -10.95
CA PRO A 203 9.08 7.69 -10.18
C PRO A 203 7.61 7.46 -9.82
N VAL A 204 7.21 6.19 -9.78
CA VAL A 204 5.87 5.74 -9.39
C VAL A 204 5.99 4.84 -8.16
N VAL A 205 5.29 5.20 -7.09
CA VAL A 205 5.17 4.38 -5.87
C VAL A 205 3.76 3.81 -5.81
N THR A 206 3.67 2.49 -5.68
CA THR A 206 2.42 1.78 -5.40
C THR A 206 2.47 1.11 -4.04
N ASN A 207 1.32 0.84 -3.45
CA ASN A 207 1.25 0.09 -2.20
C ASN A 207 1.97 -1.26 -2.30
N THR A 208 1.74 -2.01 -3.39
CA THR A 208 2.32 -3.35 -3.58
C THR A 208 3.84 -3.32 -3.60
N GLN A 209 4.47 -2.42 -4.38
CA GLN A 209 5.92 -2.27 -4.38
C GLN A 209 6.45 -1.88 -2.99
N ALA A 210 5.81 -0.88 -2.37
CA ALA A 210 6.28 -0.31 -1.10
C ALA A 210 6.29 -1.36 0.02
N TRP A 211 5.19 -2.08 0.23
CA TRP A 211 5.15 -3.04 1.32
C TRP A 211 5.99 -4.30 1.06
N VAL A 212 6.12 -4.74 -0.21
CA VAL A 212 7.02 -5.85 -0.54
C VAL A 212 8.46 -5.48 -0.23
N LEU A 213 8.91 -4.29 -0.65
CA LEU A 213 10.26 -3.81 -0.33
C LEU A 213 10.50 -3.70 1.18
N GLU A 214 9.52 -3.17 1.92
CA GLU A 214 9.59 -3.03 3.37
C GLU A 214 9.72 -4.40 4.06
N ALA A 215 8.92 -5.38 3.65
CA ALA A 215 9.01 -6.73 4.17
C ALA A 215 10.37 -7.38 3.86
N LEU A 216 10.87 -7.23 2.63
CA LEU A 216 12.19 -7.74 2.23
C LEU A 216 13.31 -7.09 3.05
N ARG A 217 13.24 -5.78 3.29
CA ARG A 217 14.19 -5.06 4.16
C ARG A 217 14.14 -5.57 5.60
N GLY A 218 12.93 -5.71 6.15
CA GLY A 218 12.73 -6.23 7.50
C GLY A 218 13.24 -7.65 7.71
N MET A 219 13.25 -8.46 6.65
CA MET A 219 13.80 -9.82 6.65
C MET A 219 15.30 -9.89 6.27
N GLY A 220 15.94 -8.76 5.94
CA GLY A 220 17.33 -8.75 5.45
C GLY A 220 17.51 -9.36 4.06
N MET A 221 16.48 -9.34 3.23
CA MET A 221 16.44 -9.97 1.89
C MET A 221 16.29 -8.97 0.74
N ALA A 222 16.39 -7.67 1.02
CA ALA A 222 16.25 -6.64 0.00
C ALA A 222 17.37 -6.76 -1.05
N GLN A 223 16.97 -6.86 -2.31
CA GLN A 223 17.84 -6.88 -3.47
C GLN A 223 17.13 -6.20 -4.65
N PRO A 224 17.85 -5.71 -5.67
CA PRO A 224 17.22 -5.16 -6.87
C PRO A 224 16.29 -6.16 -7.55
N ILE A 225 15.09 -5.70 -7.91
CA ILE A 225 14.07 -6.49 -8.61
C ILE A 225 13.67 -5.72 -9.88
N PRO A 226 14.27 -6.03 -11.03
CA PRO A 226 14.01 -5.33 -12.27
C PRO A 226 12.59 -5.60 -12.79
N GLY A 227 12.05 -4.67 -13.57
CA GLY A 227 10.72 -4.81 -14.19
C GLY A 227 9.59 -4.13 -13.43
N PHE A 228 9.86 -3.58 -12.25
CA PHE A 228 8.85 -3.01 -11.36
C PHE A 228 9.17 -1.59 -10.90
N GLY A 229 9.80 -0.79 -11.73
CA GLY A 229 10.09 0.62 -11.49
C GLY A 229 11.31 0.88 -10.59
N ARG A 230 11.61 2.18 -10.41
CA ARG A 230 12.83 2.67 -9.73
C ARG A 230 12.88 2.30 -8.24
N LEU A 231 11.72 2.14 -7.59
CA LEU A 231 11.67 1.81 -6.17
C LEU A 231 12.34 0.48 -5.85
N LEU A 232 12.31 -0.46 -6.79
CA LEU A 232 12.83 -1.81 -6.60
C LEU A 232 14.18 -2.05 -7.30
N GLN A 233 14.83 -0.99 -7.80
CA GLN A 233 16.18 -1.00 -8.37
C GLN A 233 17.21 -0.46 -7.38
#